data_b042c93a42aa196a574683a3b34515df
#
_entry.id   b042c93a42aa196a574683a3b34515df
#
_cell.length_a   1.000
_cell.length_b   1.000
_cell.length_c   1.000
_cell.angle_alpha   90.00
_cell.angle_beta   90.00
_cell.angle_gamma   90.00
#
_symmetry.space_group_name_H-M   'P 1'
#
loop_
_entity.id
_entity.type
_entity.pdbx_description
1 polymer ?
#
loop_
_entity_poly.entity_id
_entity_poly.type
_entity_poly.pdbx_seq_one_letter_code
_entity_poly.pdbx_strand_id
1 'polypeptide(L)'
;VPLPERFQHQVALLIEALPFVAAERDFALKGGTAINLFVRDMPRLSVDIDLTYLPLAARPESLAAIDAAMKRIAAAVRKGLAGAHVNEVVNRAEGIVTKLTVQRGDAQIKIEVTPVLRGCVFEAEQRSVSAKVEEVFGFAETQVVSFSDLYAGKIVAALDRQHPRDLFDVRDLLANEGINDDLRRAFIVYLISHDRPTSEVVVPRRKDIRKEFEQGFDGMTDEPVTLEELLKAREDLIAEVSGKMPKGHREFLVGFKRGKPDWSLLGLDGASELPAVRWKQINLDKLPPADREKLVARLIETLK
;
A
#
# COMPACT_ATOMS: atom_id res chain seq x y z
N VAL A 1 16.55 18.38 -10.94
CA VAL A 1 16.46 19.60 -10.10
C VAL A 1 16.71 19.18 -8.66
N PRO A 2 17.60 19.84 -7.89
CA PRO A 2 17.80 19.48 -6.50
C PRO A 2 16.47 19.64 -5.75
N LEU A 3 16.13 18.62 -4.93
CA LEU A 3 14.94 18.66 -4.10
C LEU A 3 14.92 19.92 -3.22
N PRO A 4 13.76 20.58 -3.05
CA PRO A 4 13.64 21.69 -2.10
C PRO A 4 14.16 21.28 -0.71
N GLU A 5 14.87 22.17 -0.04
CA GLU A 5 15.56 21.95 1.24
C GLU A 5 14.65 21.31 2.31
N ARG A 6 13.41 21.80 2.41
CA ARG A 6 12.41 21.24 3.31
C ARG A 6 12.17 19.73 3.09
N PHE A 7 12.19 19.28 1.85
CA PHE A 7 11.97 17.87 1.53
C PHE A 7 13.20 17.02 1.84
N GLN A 8 14.41 17.58 1.66
CA GLN A 8 15.64 16.92 2.08
C GLN A 8 15.65 16.69 3.61
N HIS A 9 15.22 17.68 4.40
CA HIS A 9 15.07 17.56 5.85
C HIS A 9 14.05 16.48 6.23
N GLN A 10 12.93 16.35 5.48
CA GLN A 10 11.93 15.32 5.74
C GLN A 10 12.46 13.92 5.44
N VAL A 11 13.17 13.72 4.32
CA VAL A 11 13.77 12.43 3.98
C VAL A 11 14.87 12.08 5.00
N ALA A 12 15.73 13.02 5.38
CA ALA A 12 16.74 12.81 6.40
C ALA A 12 16.11 12.38 7.74
N LEU A 13 15.06 13.08 8.20
CA LEU A 13 14.34 12.72 9.42
C LEU A 13 13.71 11.32 9.32
N LEU A 14 13.18 10.96 8.15
CA LEU A 14 12.61 9.63 7.90
C LEU A 14 13.69 8.54 8.00
N ILE A 15 14.84 8.73 7.34
CA ILE A 15 15.95 7.77 7.37
C ILE A 15 16.47 7.58 8.80
N GLU A 16 16.62 8.66 9.57
CA GLU A 16 17.03 8.60 10.97
C GLU A 16 15.97 7.94 11.89
N ALA A 17 14.67 8.02 11.53
CA ALA A 17 13.60 7.40 12.30
C ALA A 17 13.44 5.90 12.01
N LEU A 18 13.84 5.43 10.82
CA LEU A 18 13.66 4.03 10.38
C LEU A 18 14.26 2.98 11.33
N PRO A 19 15.46 3.13 11.92
CA PRO A 19 16.01 2.13 12.84
C PRO A 19 15.12 1.86 14.06
N PHE A 20 14.39 2.87 14.55
CA PHE A 20 13.45 2.72 15.67
C PHE A 20 12.19 1.94 15.27
N VAL A 21 11.77 2.08 14.00
CA VAL A 21 10.67 1.30 13.42
C VAL A 21 11.11 -0.13 13.15
N ALA A 22 12.30 -0.32 12.58
CA ALA A 22 12.89 -1.62 12.24
C ALA A 22 13.14 -2.51 13.47
N ALA A 23 13.26 -1.92 14.67
CA ALA A 23 13.32 -2.66 15.92
C ALA A 23 12.04 -3.45 16.23
N GLU A 24 10.90 -3.05 15.69
CA GLU A 24 9.60 -3.72 15.84
C GLU A 24 9.38 -4.71 14.69
N ARG A 25 9.86 -5.94 14.88
CA ARG A 25 9.91 -6.99 13.84
C ARG A 25 8.56 -7.48 13.33
N ASP A 26 7.48 -7.16 14.05
CA ASP A 26 6.12 -7.48 13.63
C ASP A 26 5.58 -6.54 12.55
N PHE A 27 6.36 -5.54 12.15
CA PHE A 27 5.99 -4.62 11.08
C PHE A 27 6.87 -4.77 9.85
N ALA A 28 6.24 -4.57 8.69
CA ALA A 28 6.94 -4.35 7.43
C ALA A 28 6.54 -3.01 6.81
N LEU A 29 7.51 -2.31 6.24
CA LEU A 29 7.29 -1.08 5.48
C LEU A 29 6.57 -1.38 4.18
N LYS A 30 5.62 -0.54 3.82
CA LYS A 30 4.89 -0.56 2.54
C LYS A 30 4.72 0.84 1.98
N GLY A 31 3.95 0.95 0.91
CA GLY A 31 3.52 2.26 0.37
C GLY A 31 4.58 2.98 -0.45
N GLY A 32 4.40 4.28 -0.59
CA GLY A 32 5.25 5.09 -1.47
C GLY A 32 6.70 5.15 -1.03
N THR A 33 6.97 5.21 0.25
CA THR A 33 8.33 5.26 0.80
C THR A 33 9.08 3.96 0.54
N ALA A 34 8.44 2.79 0.70
CA ALA A 34 9.04 1.51 0.34
C ALA A 34 9.41 1.46 -1.15
N ILE A 35 8.52 1.93 -2.04
CA ILE A 35 8.81 1.98 -3.47
C ILE A 35 9.98 2.92 -3.75
N ASN A 36 9.92 4.16 -3.28
CA ASN A 36 10.83 5.21 -3.72
C ASN A 36 12.21 5.16 -3.07
N LEU A 37 12.33 4.67 -1.84
CA LEU A 37 13.62 4.64 -1.12
C LEU A 37 14.29 3.26 -1.10
N PHE A 38 13.55 2.15 -1.35
CA PHE A 38 14.07 0.79 -1.23
C PHE A 38 14.03 -0.02 -2.54
N VAL A 39 13.14 0.33 -3.47
CA VAL A 39 12.99 -0.38 -4.77
C VAL A 39 13.48 0.48 -5.91
N ARG A 40 13.29 1.80 -5.82
CA ARG A 40 13.71 2.80 -6.80
C ARG A 40 14.78 3.73 -6.20
N ASP A 41 15.41 4.54 -7.05
CA ASP A 41 16.40 5.54 -6.65
C ASP A 41 15.78 6.92 -6.40
N MET A 42 14.69 6.94 -5.60
CA MET A 42 13.95 8.14 -5.22
C MET A 42 13.48 8.99 -6.42
N PRO A 43 12.78 8.42 -7.40
CA PRO A 43 12.31 9.16 -8.59
C PRO A 43 11.24 10.20 -8.26
N ARG A 44 10.60 10.09 -7.10
CA ARG A 44 9.69 11.09 -6.54
C ARG A 44 9.74 11.14 -5.01
N LEU A 45 9.22 12.22 -4.47
CA LEU A 45 9.12 12.39 -3.01
C LEU A 45 8.09 11.47 -2.36
N SER A 46 8.52 10.83 -1.27
CA SER A 46 7.67 10.10 -0.34
C SER A 46 8.27 10.17 1.07
N VAL A 47 7.52 10.68 2.04
CA VAL A 47 8.03 11.02 3.38
C VAL A 47 7.15 10.48 4.52
N ASP A 48 6.25 9.54 4.23
CA ASP A 48 5.45 8.86 5.24
C ASP A 48 5.93 7.40 5.40
N ILE A 49 6.00 6.90 6.63
CA ILE A 49 6.33 5.51 6.96
C ILE A 49 5.01 4.75 7.12
N ASP A 50 4.59 4.05 6.08
CA ASP A 50 3.39 3.21 6.08
C ASP A 50 3.74 1.78 6.47
N LEU A 51 3.10 1.23 7.49
CA LEU A 51 3.38 -0.09 8.04
C LEU A 51 2.24 -1.08 7.83
N THR A 52 2.61 -2.33 7.63
CA THR A 52 1.73 -3.50 7.74
C THR A 52 2.13 -4.29 8.98
N TYR A 53 1.14 -4.67 9.81
CA TYR A 53 1.34 -5.62 10.90
C TYR A 53 1.28 -7.05 10.33
N LEU A 54 2.35 -7.83 10.52
CA LEU A 54 2.54 -9.10 9.85
C LEU A 54 1.83 -10.29 10.50
N PRO A 55 1.79 -10.43 11.86
CA PRO A 55 1.20 -11.61 12.48
C PRO A 55 -0.29 -11.75 12.20
N LEU A 56 -0.72 -13.00 11.94
CA LEU A 56 -2.12 -13.39 11.73
C LEU A 56 -2.78 -13.84 13.04
N ALA A 57 -2.74 -12.98 14.04
CA ALA A 57 -3.42 -13.22 15.33
C ALA A 57 -4.88 -12.74 15.32
N ALA A 58 -5.64 -13.10 16.36
CA ALA A 58 -6.99 -12.60 16.55
C ALA A 58 -7.01 -11.06 16.61
N ARG A 59 -8.15 -10.46 16.18
CA ARG A 59 -8.24 -8.99 16.08
C ARG A 59 -7.90 -8.27 17.40
N PRO A 60 -8.43 -8.64 18.58
CA PRO A 60 -8.10 -7.96 19.83
C PRO A 60 -6.62 -8.03 20.18
N GLU A 61 -5.99 -9.19 20.00
CA GLU A 61 -4.56 -9.40 20.22
C GLU A 61 -3.71 -8.53 19.28
N SER A 62 -4.05 -8.54 17.98
CA SER A 62 -3.35 -7.71 17.00
C SER A 62 -3.46 -6.23 17.30
N LEU A 63 -4.65 -5.75 17.71
CA LEU A 63 -4.84 -4.34 18.05
C LEU A 63 -4.04 -3.95 19.29
N ALA A 64 -4.02 -4.79 20.32
CA ALA A 64 -3.21 -4.55 21.51
C ALA A 64 -1.69 -4.56 21.21
N ALA A 65 -1.24 -5.48 20.35
CA ALA A 65 0.17 -5.55 19.94
C ALA A 65 0.57 -4.33 19.10
N ILE A 66 -0.29 -3.89 18.17
CA ILE A 66 -0.08 -2.68 17.37
C ILE A 66 0.04 -1.45 18.27
N ASP A 67 -0.89 -1.25 19.22
CA ASP A 67 -0.86 -0.12 20.15
C ASP A 67 0.42 -0.10 20.97
N ALA A 68 0.80 -1.24 21.55
CA ALA A 68 2.02 -1.37 22.34
C ALA A 68 3.28 -1.09 21.49
N ALA A 69 3.37 -1.61 20.27
CA ALA A 69 4.49 -1.40 19.38
C ALA A 69 4.60 0.08 18.94
N MET A 70 3.50 0.71 18.56
CA MET A 70 3.48 2.13 18.19
C MET A 70 3.93 3.03 19.34
N LYS A 71 3.54 2.72 20.58
CA LYS A 71 4.00 3.42 21.77
C LYS A 71 5.50 3.21 22.05
N ARG A 72 6.03 1.98 21.82
CA ARG A 72 7.47 1.71 21.92
C ARG A 72 8.26 2.50 20.88
N ILE A 73 7.81 2.53 19.63
CA ILE A 73 8.40 3.37 18.58
C ILE A 73 8.41 4.83 19.01
N ALA A 74 7.29 5.36 19.50
CA ALA A 74 7.20 6.75 19.95
C ALA A 74 8.20 7.07 21.08
N ALA A 75 8.31 6.18 22.07
CA ALA A 75 9.26 6.33 23.18
C ALA A 75 10.72 6.27 22.68
N ALA A 76 11.03 5.33 21.79
CA ALA A 76 12.37 5.15 21.23
C ALA A 76 12.79 6.37 20.40
N VAL A 77 11.91 6.90 19.55
CA VAL A 77 12.15 8.12 18.74
C VAL A 77 12.37 9.33 19.66
N ARG A 78 11.53 9.54 20.67
CA ARG A 78 11.72 10.66 21.65
C ARG A 78 13.06 10.58 22.36
N LYS A 79 13.52 9.39 22.67
CA LYS A 79 14.80 9.17 23.38
C LYS A 79 16.01 9.27 22.44
N GLY A 80 15.88 8.77 21.21
CA GLY A 80 17.01 8.58 20.29
C GLY A 80 17.22 9.73 19.31
N LEU A 81 16.18 10.47 18.94
CA LEU A 81 16.29 11.61 18.01
C LEU A 81 16.26 12.92 18.75
N ALA A 82 17.43 13.52 18.95
CA ALA A 82 17.57 14.82 19.62
C ALA A 82 16.74 15.91 18.92
N GLY A 83 15.95 16.66 19.68
CA GLY A 83 15.08 17.72 19.18
C GLY A 83 13.81 17.26 18.47
N ALA A 84 13.54 15.96 18.39
CA ALA A 84 12.33 15.45 17.81
C ALA A 84 11.16 15.48 18.82
N HIS A 85 10.01 15.94 18.35
CA HIS A 85 8.73 15.88 19.06
C HIS A 85 7.85 14.79 18.41
N VAL A 86 7.27 13.92 19.24
CA VAL A 86 6.40 12.82 18.76
C VAL A 86 5.02 12.95 19.36
N ASN A 87 4.01 13.08 18.50
CA ASN A 87 2.61 13.06 18.89
C ASN A 87 1.98 11.72 18.52
N GLU A 88 1.31 11.10 19.47
CA GLU A 88 0.55 9.87 19.29
C GLU A 88 -0.88 10.21 18.91
N VAL A 89 -1.37 9.62 17.79
CA VAL A 89 -2.74 9.83 17.33
C VAL A 89 -3.51 8.53 17.50
N VAL A 90 -4.53 8.60 18.35
CA VAL A 90 -5.42 7.47 18.64
C VAL A 90 -6.50 7.37 17.57
N ASN A 91 -6.63 6.17 16.97
CA ASN A 91 -7.78 5.85 16.14
C ASN A 91 -9.01 5.72 17.04
N ARG A 92 -9.97 6.63 16.87
CA ARG A 92 -11.16 6.71 17.74
C ARG A 92 -12.06 5.48 17.67
N ALA A 93 -12.11 4.81 16.53
CA ALA A 93 -12.95 3.62 16.34
C ALA A 93 -12.38 2.40 17.07
N GLU A 94 -11.05 2.30 17.17
CA GLU A 94 -10.34 1.15 17.75
C GLU A 94 -9.83 1.42 19.16
N GLY A 95 -9.71 2.69 19.55
CA GLY A 95 -9.15 3.10 20.86
C GLY A 95 -7.64 2.89 21.00
N ILE A 96 -6.90 2.72 19.90
CA ILE A 96 -5.47 2.42 19.88
C ILE A 96 -4.66 3.46 19.11
N VAL A 97 -3.37 3.57 19.40
CA VAL A 97 -2.43 4.41 18.64
C VAL A 97 -2.11 3.72 17.32
N THR A 98 -2.49 4.34 16.21
CA THR A 98 -2.21 3.83 14.85
C THR A 98 -1.36 4.77 14.02
N LYS A 99 -1.03 5.94 14.55
CA LYS A 99 -0.28 6.96 13.86
C LYS A 99 0.58 7.75 14.83
N LEU A 100 1.81 8.02 14.42
CA LEU A 100 2.72 8.97 15.08
C LEU A 100 3.01 10.10 14.10
N THR A 101 3.06 11.32 14.61
CA THR A 101 3.62 12.47 13.89
C THR A 101 4.94 12.83 14.55
N VAL A 102 6.03 12.74 13.82
CA VAL A 102 7.37 13.08 14.28
C VAL A 102 7.79 14.39 13.63
N GLN A 103 8.12 15.39 14.44
CA GLN A 103 8.53 16.72 13.98
C GLN A 103 9.89 17.07 14.56
N ARG A 104 10.79 17.59 13.72
CA ARG A 104 12.09 18.17 14.11
C ARG A 104 12.38 19.38 13.24
N GLY A 105 12.44 20.57 13.86
CA GLY A 105 12.55 21.82 13.12
C GLY A 105 11.36 22.06 12.18
N ASP A 106 11.65 22.26 10.89
CA ASP A 106 10.67 22.41 9.82
C ASP A 106 10.22 21.08 9.19
N ALA A 107 10.92 19.98 9.50
CA ALA A 107 10.60 18.66 8.99
C ALA A 107 9.54 17.95 9.83
N GLN A 108 8.58 17.35 9.15
CA GLN A 108 7.56 16.49 9.76
C GLN A 108 7.36 15.25 8.92
N ILE A 109 7.36 14.09 9.56
CA ILE A 109 7.02 12.80 8.97
C ILE A 109 5.87 12.14 9.76
N LYS A 110 5.25 11.13 9.15
CA LYS A 110 4.24 10.31 9.79
C LYS A 110 4.68 8.85 9.78
N ILE A 111 4.35 8.13 10.84
CA ILE A 111 4.48 6.68 10.95
C ILE A 111 3.06 6.16 11.17
N GLU A 112 2.54 5.39 10.22
CA GLU A 112 1.14 4.95 10.25
C GLU A 112 1.05 3.43 10.07
N VAL A 113 0.13 2.79 10.79
CA VAL A 113 -0.22 1.38 10.60
C VAL A 113 -1.70 1.23 10.31
N THR A 114 -2.03 0.39 9.32
CA THR A 114 -3.42 0.09 8.98
C THR A 114 -3.89 -1.15 9.73
N PRO A 115 -4.80 -1.07 10.71
CA PRO A 115 -5.19 -2.20 11.55
C PRO A 115 -6.09 -3.24 10.83
N VAL A 116 -6.63 -2.90 9.66
CA VAL A 116 -7.52 -3.79 8.88
C VAL A 116 -6.72 -4.70 7.95
N LEU A 117 -5.82 -4.14 7.16
CA LEU A 117 -4.95 -4.88 6.24
C LEU A 117 -3.71 -5.37 7.02
N ARG A 118 -3.83 -6.55 7.61
CA ARG A 118 -2.75 -7.23 8.36
C ARG A 118 -2.33 -8.48 7.61
N GLY A 119 -1.07 -8.85 7.77
CA GLY A 119 -0.43 -9.91 7.00
C GLY A 119 -0.05 -9.47 5.59
N CYS A 120 0.63 -10.35 4.88
CA CYS A 120 1.06 -10.22 3.50
C CYS A 120 0.73 -11.49 2.74
N VAL A 121 0.64 -11.42 1.41
CA VAL A 121 0.44 -12.58 0.54
C VAL A 121 1.73 -13.39 0.42
N PHE A 122 2.86 -12.69 0.30
CA PHE A 122 4.20 -13.27 0.25
C PHE A 122 5.02 -12.78 1.45
N GLU A 123 6.10 -13.48 1.77
CA GLU A 123 6.96 -13.13 2.89
C GLU A 123 7.58 -11.73 2.71
N ALA A 124 7.64 -10.98 3.81
CA ALA A 124 8.34 -9.71 3.85
C ALA A 124 9.86 -9.94 3.85
N GLU A 125 10.60 -9.01 3.27
CA GLU A 125 12.04 -9.14 3.06
C GLU A 125 12.79 -8.03 3.80
N GLN A 126 13.97 -8.35 4.32
CA GLN A 126 14.90 -7.33 4.82
C GLN A 126 15.52 -6.60 3.63
N ARG A 127 15.42 -5.28 3.60
CA ARG A 127 15.98 -4.45 2.52
C ARG A 127 16.67 -3.22 3.07
N SER A 128 17.81 -2.87 2.45
CA SER A 128 18.47 -1.58 2.62
C SER A 128 17.88 -0.55 1.66
N VAL A 129 17.99 0.72 2.01
CA VAL A 129 17.71 1.82 1.08
C VAL A 129 18.55 1.71 -0.19
N SER A 130 18.09 2.31 -1.28
CA SER A 130 18.84 2.29 -2.54
C SER A 130 20.18 3.03 -2.41
N ALA A 131 21.14 2.71 -3.28
CA ALA A 131 22.48 3.27 -3.23
C ALA A 131 22.48 4.82 -3.30
N LYS A 132 21.62 5.40 -4.13
CA LYS A 132 21.46 6.86 -4.25
C LYS A 132 20.91 7.48 -2.96
N VAL A 133 19.98 6.82 -2.30
CA VAL A 133 19.41 7.29 -1.01
C VAL A 133 20.45 7.19 0.10
N GLU A 134 21.21 6.10 0.15
CA GLU A 134 22.29 5.90 1.11
C GLU A 134 23.40 6.97 0.97
N GLU A 135 23.81 7.28 -0.25
CA GLU A 135 24.82 8.30 -0.53
C GLU A 135 24.41 9.69 -0.02
N VAL A 136 23.12 10.05 -0.14
CA VAL A 136 22.64 11.40 0.19
C VAL A 136 22.16 11.51 1.63
N PHE A 137 21.49 10.48 2.17
CA PHE A 137 20.77 10.55 3.45
C PHE A 137 21.29 9.57 4.49
N GLY A 138 22.21 8.68 4.12
CA GLY A 138 22.77 7.65 4.99
C GLY A 138 22.05 6.31 4.90
N PHE A 139 22.67 5.31 5.54
CA PHE A 139 22.21 3.92 5.53
C PHE A 139 20.98 3.75 6.42
N ALA A 140 19.98 3.02 5.91
CA ALA A 140 18.89 2.47 6.70
C ALA A 140 18.48 1.11 6.12
N GLU A 141 18.09 0.20 7.00
CA GLU A 141 17.59 -1.13 6.66
C GLU A 141 16.32 -1.42 7.47
N THR A 142 15.33 -2.00 6.85
CA THR A 142 14.08 -2.41 7.51
C THR A 142 13.43 -3.57 6.77
N GLN A 143 12.50 -4.22 7.44
CA GLN A 143 11.63 -5.20 6.81
C GLN A 143 10.64 -4.49 5.89
N VAL A 144 10.55 -4.91 4.63
CA VAL A 144 9.67 -4.37 3.59
C VAL A 144 8.78 -5.50 3.09
N VAL A 145 7.50 -5.23 2.84
CA VAL A 145 6.63 -6.21 2.20
C VAL A 145 7.21 -6.64 0.85
N SER A 146 6.90 -7.84 0.38
CA SER A 146 7.38 -8.33 -0.91
C SER A 146 7.11 -7.34 -2.05
N PHE A 147 7.89 -7.40 -3.12
CA PHE A 147 7.64 -6.59 -4.31
C PHE A 147 6.20 -6.75 -4.82
N SER A 148 5.69 -7.97 -4.81
CA SER A 148 4.32 -8.28 -5.26
C SER A 148 3.26 -7.68 -4.34
N ASP A 149 3.41 -7.76 -3.01
CA ASP A 149 2.50 -7.12 -2.07
C ASP A 149 2.54 -5.59 -2.17
N LEU A 150 3.74 -5.03 -2.31
CA LEU A 150 3.97 -3.60 -2.40
C LEU A 150 3.24 -2.99 -3.59
N TYR A 151 3.45 -3.57 -4.78
CA TYR A 151 2.82 -3.09 -6.00
C TYR A 151 1.35 -3.53 -6.15
N ALA A 152 0.93 -4.65 -5.57
CA ALA A 152 -0.50 -5.01 -5.51
C ALA A 152 -1.31 -3.94 -4.77
N GLY A 153 -0.82 -3.51 -3.60
CA GLY A 153 -1.43 -2.41 -2.87
C GLY A 153 -1.42 -1.10 -3.65
N LYS A 154 -0.32 -0.81 -4.38
CA LYS A 154 -0.18 0.37 -5.23
C LYS A 154 -1.15 0.35 -6.42
N ILE A 155 -1.30 -0.78 -7.10
CA ILE A 155 -2.25 -0.96 -8.21
C ILE A 155 -3.68 -0.72 -7.74
N VAL A 156 -4.09 -1.32 -6.61
CA VAL A 156 -5.44 -1.10 -6.05
C VAL A 156 -5.66 0.37 -5.70
N ALA A 157 -4.68 1.04 -5.09
CA ALA A 157 -4.76 2.47 -4.80
C ALA A 157 -4.85 3.34 -6.06
N ALA A 158 -4.08 3.01 -7.11
CA ALA A 158 -4.09 3.72 -8.39
C ALA A 158 -5.45 3.57 -9.10
N LEU A 159 -6.07 2.40 -9.05
CA LEU A 159 -7.40 2.15 -9.61
C LEU A 159 -8.50 2.87 -8.80
N ASP A 160 -8.41 2.83 -7.48
CA ASP A 160 -9.46 3.38 -6.61
C ASP A 160 -9.43 4.91 -6.57
N ARG A 161 -8.33 5.52 -6.13
CA ARG A 161 -8.23 6.97 -5.93
C ARG A 161 -7.70 7.72 -7.13
N GLN A 162 -6.98 7.06 -8.05
CA GLN A 162 -6.39 7.62 -9.26
C GLN A 162 -5.51 8.86 -8.98
N HIS A 163 -4.81 8.84 -7.83
CA HIS A 163 -3.97 9.97 -7.43
C HIS A 163 -2.68 9.99 -8.29
N PRO A 164 -2.19 11.18 -8.73
CA PRO A 164 -0.97 11.30 -9.55
C PRO A 164 0.23 10.52 -9.04
N ARG A 165 0.49 10.50 -7.72
CA ARG A 165 1.59 9.73 -7.11
C ARG A 165 1.46 8.22 -7.33
N ASP A 166 0.23 7.69 -7.29
CA ASP A 166 0.01 6.25 -7.50
C ASP A 166 0.14 5.90 -8.97
N LEU A 167 -0.35 6.76 -9.87
CA LEU A 167 -0.21 6.59 -11.31
C LEU A 167 1.24 6.70 -11.76
N PHE A 168 2.04 7.57 -11.13
CA PHE A 168 3.47 7.66 -11.36
C PHE A 168 4.19 6.35 -11.00
N ASP A 169 3.98 5.82 -9.79
CA ASP A 169 4.60 4.57 -9.36
C ASP A 169 4.19 3.39 -10.27
N VAL A 170 2.95 3.38 -10.74
CA VAL A 170 2.45 2.37 -11.68
C VAL A 170 3.02 2.56 -13.09
N ARG A 171 3.17 3.79 -13.57
CA ARG A 171 3.85 4.07 -14.85
C ARG A 171 5.23 3.44 -14.87
N ASP A 172 5.99 3.66 -13.82
CA ASP A 172 7.35 3.14 -13.70
C ASP A 172 7.37 1.60 -13.56
N LEU A 173 6.40 1.02 -12.84
CA LEU A 173 6.23 -0.43 -12.80
C LEU A 173 5.97 -1.01 -14.20
N LEU A 174 5.04 -0.44 -14.95
CA LEU A 174 4.68 -0.94 -16.29
C LEU A 174 5.81 -0.77 -17.30
N ALA A 175 6.63 0.26 -17.14
CA ALA A 175 7.78 0.52 -18.01
C ALA A 175 8.98 -0.41 -17.72
N ASN A 176 9.14 -0.90 -16.50
CA ASN A 176 10.30 -1.70 -16.09
C ASN A 176 9.95 -3.19 -15.94
N GLU A 177 9.22 -3.58 -14.89
CA GLU A 177 8.97 -5.00 -14.58
C GLU A 177 7.67 -5.53 -15.19
N GLY A 178 6.69 -4.66 -15.43
CA GLY A 178 5.36 -5.08 -15.79
C GLY A 178 4.62 -5.79 -14.65
N ILE A 179 3.53 -6.49 -14.99
CA ILE A 179 2.73 -7.27 -14.03
C ILE A 179 2.97 -8.75 -14.26
N ASN A 180 3.89 -9.35 -13.50
CA ASN A 180 4.15 -10.79 -13.50
C ASN A 180 3.06 -11.58 -12.75
N ASP A 181 3.16 -12.91 -12.75
CA ASP A 181 2.14 -13.78 -12.16
C ASP A 181 2.00 -13.59 -10.64
N ASP A 182 3.10 -13.44 -9.90
CA ASP A 182 3.05 -13.26 -8.45
C ASP A 182 2.39 -11.93 -8.08
N LEU A 183 2.76 -10.85 -8.76
CA LEU A 183 2.13 -9.55 -8.59
C LEU A 183 0.63 -9.60 -8.94
N ARG A 184 0.28 -10.31 -10.04
CA ARG A 184 -1.12 -10.46 -10.45
C ARG A 184 -1.94 -11.23 -9.40
N ARG A 185 -1.37 -12.30 -8.83
CA ARG A 185 -2.01 -13.08 -7.76
C ARG A 185 -2.19 -12.25 -6.49
N ALA A 186 -1.14 -11.54 -6.05
CA ALA A 186 -1.24 -10.60 -4.93
C ALA A 186 -2.29 -9.52 -5.19
N PHE A 187 -2.30 -8.92 -6.40
CA PHE A 187 -3.31 -7.92 -6.78
C PHE A 187 -4.75 -8.44 -6.61
N ILE A 188 -5.04 -9.68 -7.00
CA ILE A 188 -6.38 -10.28 -6.81
C ILE A 188 -6.74 -10.34 -5.32
N VAL A 189 -5.80 -10.71 -4.45
CA VAL A 189 -6.03 -10.77 -2.99
C VAL A 189 -6.27 -9.36 -2.41
N TYR A 190 -5.46 -8.36 -2.80
CA TYR A 190 -5.66 -6.98 -2.38
C TYR A 190 -6.97 -6.39 -2.91
N LEU A 191 -7.35 -6.74 -4.14
CA LEU A 191 -8.61 -6.32 -4.76
C LEU A 191 -9.85 -6.84 -4.02
N ILE A 192 -9.88 -8.13 -3.64
CA ILE A 192 -10.99 -8.69 -2.86
C ILE A 192 -11.01 -8.19 -1.42
N SER A 193 -9.86 -7.76 -0.89
CA SER A 193 -9.72 -7.20 0.46
C SER A 193 -10.16 -5.73 0.55
N HIS A 194 -10.29 -5.05 -0.59
CA HIS A 194 -10.66 -3.64 -0.66
C HIS A 194 -12.12 -3.41 -0.22
N ASP A 195 -12.42 -2.27 0.40
CA ASP A 195 -13.75 -1.96 0.93
C ASP A 195 -14.79 -1.70 -0.17
N ARG A 196 -14.42 -1.11 -1.29
CA ARG A 196 -15.29 -0.89 -2.44
C ARG A 196 -15.60 -2.18 -3.22
N PRO A 197 -16.72 -2.20 -3.97
CA PRO A 197 -17.04 -3.33 -4.84
C PRO A 197 -15.93 -3.60 -5.87
N THR A 198 -15.51 -4.86 -6.01
CA THR A 198 -14.47 -5.32 -6.95
C THR A 198 -14.70 -4.81 -8.38
N SER A 199 -15.97 -4.84 -8.87
CA SER A 199 -16.34 -4.33 -10.20
C SER A 199 -16.10 -2.84 -10.39
N GLU A 200 -16.13 -2.04 -9.33
CA GLU A 200 -15.88 -0.60 -9.39
C GLU A 200 -14.40 -0.25 -9.29
N VAL A 201 -13.59 -1.14 -8.73
CA VAL A 201 -12.14 -0.93 -8.60
C VAL A 201 -11.43 -1.44 -9.85
N VAL A 202 -11.79 -2.61 -10.36
CA VAL A 202 -11.08 -3.23 -11.51
C VAL A 202 -11.28 -2.45 -12.81
N VAL A 203 -12.48 -1.86 -13.02
CA VAL A 203 -12.78 -0.93 -14.12
C VAL A 203 -13.36 0.36 -13.54
N PRO A 204 -12.51 1.26 -13.04
CA PRO A 204 -12.96 2.45 -12.34
C PRO A 204 -13.52 3.50 -13.30
N ARG A 205 -14.49 4.29 -12.78
CA ARG A 205 -14.88 5.54 -13.45
C ARG A 205 -13.68 6.49 -13.45
N ARG A 206 -13.31 7.03 -14.63
CA ARG A 206 -12.19 7.99 -14.78
C ARG A 206 -12.46 9.26 -14.01
N LYS A 207 -11.53 9.65 -13.16
CA LYS A 207 -11.54 10.92 -12.42
C LYS A 207 -10.77 11.97 -13.19
N ASP A 208 -11.19 13.22 -13.10
CA ASP A 208 -10.32 14.34 -13.43
C ASP A 208 -9.34 14.52 -12.26
N ILE A 209 -8.05 14.48 -12.57
CA ILE A 209 -6.96 14.57 -11.59
C ILE A 209 -6.05 15.78 -11.82
N ARG A 210 -6.48 16.72 -12.68
CA ARG A 210 -5.69 17.91 -13.03
C ARG A 210 -5.34 18.73 -11.80
N LYS A 211 -6.32 18.97 -10.93
CA LYS A 211 -6.11 19.74 -9.72
C LYS A 211 -5.10 19.09 -8.77
N GLU A 212 -5.21 17.78 -8.56
CA GLU A 212 -4.30 16.99 -7.73
C GLU A 212 -2.90 16.96 -8.34
N PHE A 213 -2.80 16.97 -9.67
CA PHE A 213 -1.53 17.05 -10.38
C PHE A 213 -0.88 18.42 -10.15
N GLU A 214 -1.55 19.51 -10.50
CA GLU A 214 -1.01 20.87 -10.46
C GLU A 214 -0.69 21.34 -9.03
N GLN A 215 -1.51 20.98 -8.04
CA GLN A 215 -1.36 21.48 -6.66
C GLN A 215 -0.57 20.56 -5.74
N GLY A 216 -0.40 19.28 -6.08
CA GLY A 216 0.13 18.30 -5.15
C GLY A 216 1.13 17.31 -5.72
N PHE A 217 1.48 17.39 -7.00
CA PHE A 217 2.40 16.45 -7.61
C PHE A 217 3.43 17.10 -8.54
N ASP A 218 3.06 18.12 -9.28
CA ASP A 218 3.99 18.84 -10.17
C ASP A 218 5.21 19.35 -9.38
N GLY A 219 6.40 19.12 -9.93
CA GLY A 219 7.67 19.43 -9.25
C GLY A 219 8.09 18.47 -8.12
N MET A 220 7.39 17.34 -7.92
CA MET A 220 7.74 16.34 -6.91
C MET A 220 8.59 15.18 -7.44
N THR A 221 8.97 15.20 -8.70
CA THR A 221 9.72 14.15 -9.40
C THR A 221 11.10 14.64 -9.84
N ASP A 222 12.08 13.72 -9.90
CA ASP A 222 13.42 14.00 -10.41
C ASP A 222 13.40 14.48 -11.86
N GLU A 223 12.60 13.81 -12.70
CA GLU A 223 12.37 14.18 -14.10
C GLU A 223 10.95 14.73 -14.27
N PRO A 224 10.75 15.77 -15.10
CA PRO A 224 9.42 16.29 -15.37
C PRO A 224 8.49 15.21 -15.92
N VAL A 225 7.27 15.20 -15.44
CA VAL A 225 6.21 14.27 -15.85
C VAL A 225 4.97 15.06 -16.20
N THR A 226 4.34 14.76 -17.31
CA THR A 226 3.11 15.43 -17.76
C THR A 226 1.85 14.75 -17.22
N LEU A 227 0.76 15.50 -17.15
CA LEU A 227 -0.55 14.95 -16.82
C LEU A 227 -0.97 13.86 -17.82
N GLU A 228 -0.70 14.07 -19.12
CA GLU A 228 -1.02 13.14 -20.19
C GLU A 228 -0.34 11.79 -20.02
N GLU A 229 0.93 11.76 -19.59
CA GLU A 229 1.65 10.52 -19.28
C GLU A 229 1.01 9.74 -18.12
N LEU A 230 0.55 10.44 -17.09
CA LEU A 230 -0.16 9.81 -15.98
C LEU A 230 -1.54 9.29 -16.36
N LEU A 231 -2.26 10.03 -17.19
CA LEU A 231 -3.55 9.59 -17.73
C LEU A 231 -3.37 8.37 -18.64
N LYS A 232 -2.32 8.36 -19.46
CA LYS A 232 -1.96 7.18 -20.27
C LYS A 232 -1.63 5.98 -19.38
N ALA A 233 -0.80 6.16 -18.36
CA ALA A 233 -0.46 5.09 -17.41
C ALA A 233 -1.70 4.50 -16.72
N ARG A 234 -2.71 5.31 -16.42
CA ARG A 234 -4.00 4.85 -15.90
C ARG A 234 -4.72 3.93 -16.89
N GLU A 235 -4.82 4.32 -18.16
CA GLU A 235 -5.49 3.49 -19.17
C GLU A 235 -4.70 2.21 -19.46
N ASP A 236 -3.38 2.28 -19.53
CA ASP A 236 -2.50 1.12 -19.69
C ASP A 236 -2.67 0.15 -18.50
N LEU A 237 -2.72 0.66 -17.26
CA LEU A 237 -2.99 -0.16 -16.09
C LEU A 237 -4.34 -0.87 -16.16
N ILE A 238 -5.40 -0.15 -16.51
CA ILE A 238 -6.75 -0.73 -16.59
C ILE A 238 -6.77 -1.82 -17.68
N ALA A 239 -6.17 -1.57 -18.83
CA ALA A 239 -6.05 -2.56 -19.89
C ALA A 239 -5.27 -3.80 -19.45
N GLU A 240 -4.20 -3.62 -18.67
CA GLU A 240 -3.37 -4.72 -18.17
C GLU A 240 -4.10 -5.57 -17.13
N VAL A 241 -4.76 -4.94 -16.14
CA VAL A 241 -5.36 -5.69 -15.02
C VAL A 241 -6.74 -6.27 -15.35
N SER A 242 -7.53 -5.64 -16.22
CA SER A 242 -8.84 -6.16 -16.63
C SER A 242 -8.79 -6.90 -17.97
N GLY A 243 -8.20 -6.29 -19.01
CA GLY A 243 -8.16 -6.85 -20.36
C GLY A 243 -7.32 -8.13 -20.46
N LYS A 244 -6.17 -8.16 -19.77
CA LYS A 244 -5.26 -9.33 -19.76
C LYS A 244 -5.42 -10.22 -18.52
N MET A 245 -6.53 -10.10 -17.78
CA MET A 245 -6.77 -10.96 -16.63
C MET A 245 -6.95 -12.42 -17.07
N PRO A 246 -6.16 -13.39 -16.53
CA PRO A 246 -6.31 -14.80 -16.83
C PRO A 246 -7.72 -15.32 -16.50
N LYS A 247 -8.20 -16.30 -17.27
CA LYS A 247 -9.53 -16.91 -17.07
C LYS A 247 -9.70 -17.43 -15.64
N GLY A 248 -8.71 -18.14 -15.09
CA GLY A 248 -8.75 -18.65 -13.71
C GLY A 248 -8.93 -17.54 -12.66
N HIS A 249 -8.30 -16.38 -12.85
CA HIS A 249 -8.47 -15.25 -11.94
C HIS A 249 -9.87 -14.63 -12.03
N ARG A 250 -10.46 -14.56 -13.21
CA ARG A 250 -11.87 -14.14 -13.39
C ARG A 250 -12.82 -15.12 -12.70
N GLU A 251 -12.62 -16.42 -12.90
CA GLU A 251 -13.38 -17.49 -12.24
C GLU A 251 -13.25 -17.42 -10.72
N PHE A 252 -12.03 -17.20 -10.20
CA PHE A 252 -11.79 -16.99 -8.76
C PHE A 252 -12.58 -15.80 -8.22
N LEU A 253 -12.51 -14.63 -8.87
CA LEU A 253 -13.22 -13.43 -8.42
C LEU A 253 -14.74 -13.64 -8.36
N VAL A 254 -15.30 -14.33 -9.36
CA VAL A 254 -16.72 -14.67 -9.40
C VAL A 254 -17.08 -15.68 -8.30
N GLY A 255 -16.25 -16.72 -8.12
CA GLY A 255 -16.39 -17.73 -7.06
C GLY A 255 -16.34 -17.10 -5.67
N PHE A 256 -15.36 -16.22 -5.43
CA PHE A 256 -15.24 -15.46 -4.17
C PHE A 256 -16.49 -14.62 -3.89
N LYS A 257 -16.99 -13.89 -4.91
CA LYS A 257 -18.20 -13.08 -4.78
C LYS A 257 -19.44 -13.92 -4.49
N ARG A 258 -19.50 -15.18 -4.98
CA ARG A 258 -20.55 -16.17 -4.65
C ARG A 258 -20.42 -16.78 -3.26
N GLY A 259 -19.33 -16.53 -2.55
CA GLY A 259 -19.02 -17.17 -1.26
C GLY A 259 -18.47 -18.59 -1.40
N LYS A 260 -17.94 -18.97 -2.58
CA LYS A 260 -17.36 -20.27 -2.88
C LYS A 260 -16.04 -20.08 -3.66
N PRO A 261 -15.01 -19.48 -3.04
CA PRO A 261 -13.71 -19.29 -3.70
C PRO A 261 -13.00 -20.62 -3.92
N ASP A 262 -12.46 -20.80 -5.10
CA ASP A 262 -11.51 -21.88 -5.40
C ASP A 262 -10.08 -21.32 -5.38
N TRP A 263 -9.41 -21.46 -4.25
CA TRP A 263 -8.07 -20.93 -4.03
C TRP A 263 -6.99 -21.59 -4.90
N SER A 264 -7.26 -22.79 -5.42
CA SER A 264 -6.35 -23.47 -6.33
C SER A 264 -6.12 -22.69 -7.64
N LEU A 265 -7.11 -21.87 -8.05
CA LEU A 265 -7.02 -20.98 -9.23
C LEU A 265 -5.99 -19.85 -9.05
N LEU A 266 -5.63 -19.52 -7.82
CA LEU A 266 -4.58 -18.54 -7.53
C LEU A 266 -3.28 -19.20 -7.07
N GLY A 267 -3.31 -20.46 -6.58
CA GLY A 267 -2.16 -21.13 -5.99
C GLY A 267 -1.61 -20.39 -4.74
N LEU A 268 -2.49 -19.85 -3.92
CA LEU A 268 -2.18 -19.06 -2.71
C LEU A 268 -2.96 -19.60 -1.51
N ASP A 269 -2.60 -20.79 -1.02
CA ASP A 269 -3.35 -21.51 0.02
C ASP A 269 -3.47 -20.72 1.34
N GLY A 270 -2.44 -19.95 1.71
CA GLY A 270 -2.46 -19.13 2.93
C GLY A 270 -3.26 -17.83 2.84
N ALA A 271 -3.62 -17.36 1.66
CA ALA A 271 -4.26 -16.07 1.48
C ALA A 271 -5.71 -16.02 2.03
N SER A 272 -6.38 -17.17 2.14
CA SER A 272 -7.69 -17.29 2.78
C SER A 272 -7.69 -16.89 4.26
N GLU A 273 -6.53 -17.00 4.92
CA GLU A 273 -6.35 -16.71 6.35
C GLU A 273 -6.16 -15.23 6.64
N LEU A 274 -5.87 -14.42 5.62
CA LEU A 274 -5.66 -12.98 5.79
C LEU A 274 -6.90 -12.32 6.41
N PRO A 275 -6.73 -11.49 7.46
CA PRO A 275 -7.85 -10.90 8.19
C PRO A 275 -8.83 -10.11 7.32
N ALA A 276 -8.33 -9.39 6.32
CA ALA A 276 -9.17 -8.63 5.40
C ALA A 276 -9.98 -9.53 4.46
N VAL A 277 -9.39 -10.64 4.01
CA VAL A 277 -10.09 -11.66 3.18
C VAL A 277 -11.20 -12.33 3.99
N ARG A 278 -10.89 -12.80 5.20
CA ARG A 278 -11.89 -13.38 6.13
C ARG A 278 -13.03 -12.40 6.42
N TRP A 279 -12.70 -11.13 6.67
CA TRP A 279 -13.69 -10.11 6.92
C TRP A 279 -14.64 -9.91 5.72
N LYS A 280 -14.09 -9.88 4.51
CA LYS A 280 -14.89 -9.81 3.28
C LYS A 280 -15.78 -11.04 3.10
N GLN A 281 -15.28 -12.24 3.36
CA GLN A 281 -16.05 -13.47 3.26
C GLN A 281 -17.24 -13.43 4.24
N ILE A 282 -17.00 -13.10 5.51
CA ILE A 282 -18.05 -12.96 6.53
C ILE A 282 -19.12 -11.95 6.09
N ASN A 283 -18.72 -10.83 5.49
CA ASN A 283 -19.68 -9.83 5.02
C ASN A 283 -20.49 -10.31 3.80
N LEU A 284 -19.87 -11.06 2.90
CA LEU A 284 -20.57 -11.68 1.76
C LEU A 284 -21.58 -12.73 2.23
N ASP A 285 -21.23 -13.51 3.26
CA ASP A 285 -22.10 -14.57 3.79
C ASP A 285 -23.34 -14.01 4.49
N LYS A 286 -23.27 -12.78 5.01
CA LYS A 286 -24.41 -12.06 5.60
C LYS A 286 -25.38 -11.49 4.55
N LEU A 287 -24.97 -11.39 3.28
CA LEU A 287 -25.84 -10.83 2.25
C LEU A 287 -26.97 -11.80 1.88
N PRO A 288 -28.21 -11.28 1.69
CA PRO A 288 -29.29 -12.06 1.10
C PRO A 288 -28.86 -12.64 -0.26
N PRO A 289 -29.26 -13.90 -0.59
CA PRO A 289 -28.84 -14.55 -1.84
C PRO A 289 -29.13 -13.72 -3.10
N ALA A 290 -30.30 -13.07 -3.16
CA ALA A 290 -30.69 -12.24 -4.30
C ALA A 290 -29.78 -11.01 -4.48
N ASP A 291 -29.33 -10.38 -3.39
CA ASP A 291 -28.43 -9.22 -3.46
C ASP A 291 -27.00 -9.65 -3.81
N ARG A 292 -26.57 -10.81 -3.31
CA ARG A 292 -25.31 -11.41 -3.71
C ARG A 292 -25.26 -11.70 -5.22
N GLU A 293 -26.32 -12.30 -5.78
CA GLU A 293 -26.39 -12.59 -7.22
C GLU A 293 -26.39 -11.31 -8.08
N LYS A 294 -26.99 -10.21 -7.64
CA LYS A 294 -26.87 -8.91 -8.32
C LYS A 294 -25.41 -8.44 -8.41
N LEU A 295 -24.67 -8.58 -7.31
CA LEU A 295 -23.24 -8.22 -7.27
C LEU A 295 -22.39 -9.14 -8.15
N VAL A 296 -22.72 -10.42 -8.20
CA VAL A 296 -22.09 -11.42 -9.08
C VAL A 296 -22.34 -11.07 -10.55
N ALA A 297 -23.60 -10.82 -10.93
CA ALA A 297 -23.96 -10.44 -12.29
C ALA A 297 -23.21 -9.19 -12.77
N ARG A 298 -23.14 -8.15 -11.91
CA ARG A 298 -22.40 -6.92 -12.20
C ARG A 298 -20.90 -7.20 -12.39
N LEU A 299 -20.32 -8.06 -11.54
CA LEU A 299 -18.91 -8.42 -11.66
C LEU A 299 -18.64 -9.20 -12.96
N ILE A 300 -19.48 -10.18 -13.31
CA ILE A 300 -19.36 -10.93 -14.58
C ILE A 300 -19.42 -9.98 -15.78
N GLU A 301 -20.33 -9.01 -15.77
CA GLU A 301 -20.44 -8.01 -16.85
C GLU A 301 -19.18 -7.15 -16.96
N THR A 302 -18.61 -6.75 -15.81
CA THR A 302 -17.37 -5.95 -15.75
C THR A 302 -16.14 -6.72 -16.24
N LEU A 303 -16.12 -8.05 -16.08
CA LEU A 303 -14.97 -8.90 -16.41
C LEU A 303 -15.05 -9.52 -17.84
N LYS A 304 -16.08 -9.25 -18.63
CA LYS A 304 -16.17 -9.64 -20.05
C LYS A 304 -15.12 -8.89 -20.87
#